data_3cc536c7d5d6137477ad319e9d07534b
#
_entry.id   3cc536c7d5d6137477ad319e9d07534b
#
_cell.length_a   1.000
_cell.length_b   1.000
_cell.length_c   1.000
_cell.angle_alpha   90.00
_cell.angle_beta   90.00
_cell.angle_gamma   90.00
#
_symmetry.space_group_name_H-M   'P 1'
#
loop_
_entity.id
_entity.type
_entity.pdbx_description
1 polymer ?
#
loop_
_entity_poly.entity_id
_entity_poly.type
_entity_poly.pdbx_seq_one_letter_code
_entity_poly.pdbx_strand_id
1 'polypeptide(L)'
;IRILILGGYGVFGGRLAELLSDMPDIELIICGRDYSRAEAFCARYKGQARVRPLALDRADIVAGLRAQRPNLVVDASGPFQNYGANCYRVIAACIDARIDYLDFADAADFVFGVPQFDAQAKDAGIFILSGISSFPVLTAAVLREMAKTMDIVSVKGGIAPSPYAGIGFNVMRAVAGYAGAPVKLRRHGVQSHGIGLAESMRFTIAVPGWLPLRSIRFSLVDVPDLQVIPPEHPSMTDIWMGAGPVPEILHRMLNLLAKARAKLRLSSLEPFSPLFYAVLNRMRFGEHRGGMFVSAYGTKDGQGAERSWHLLAEGDDGPYIPSMAIEAIIRKLLMSIRPEAGARSGVRALELADYEALFQSRKIFTGFREHEIVAPLYCAILGSAFSSLPLR
;
A
#
# COMPACT_ATOMS: atom_id res chain seq x y z
N ILE A 1 -25.71 0.73 -5.45
CA ILE A 1 -24.73 1.81 -5.17
C ILE A 1 -24.04 2.20 -6.45
N ARG A 2 -23.95 3.51 -6.75
CA ARG A 2 -23.22 4.04 -7.92
C ARG A 2 -21.83 4.48 -7.49
N ILE A 3 -20.79 3.94 -8.13
CA ILE A 3 -19.37 4.17 -7.80
C ILE A 3 -18.70 4.78 -9.03
N LEU A 4 -18.09 5.96 -8.87
CA LEU A 4 -17.27 6.59 -9.89
C LEU A 4 -15.82 6.26 -9.63
N ILE A 5 -15.15 5.57 -10.57
CA ILE A 5 -13.74 5.17 -10.45
C ILE A 5 -12.91 6.06 -11.39
N LEU A 6 -12.22 7.06 -10.84
CA LEU A 6 -11.23 7.86 -11.56
C LEU A 6 -10.00 6.98 -11.87
N GLY A 7 -9.59 6.90 -13.14
CA GLY A 7 -8.58 5.95 -13.58
C GLY A 7 -9.09 4.51 -13.67
N GLY A 8 -10.40 4.33 -13.88
CA GLY A 8 -11.11 3.06 -13.80
C GLY A 8 -10.67 1.99 -14.80
N TYR A 9 -10.05 2.36 -15.91
CA TYR A 9 -9.41 1.42 -16.85
C TYR A 9 -7.89 1.27 -16.65
N GLY A 10 -7.36 1.87 -15.57
CA GLY A 10 -5.97 1.72 -15.15
C GLY A 10 -5.72 0.41 -14.40
N VAL A 11 -4.49 0.22 -13.94
CA VAL A 11 -4.06 -1.03 -13.28
C VAL A 11 -4.89 -1.32 -12.02
N PHE A 12 -5.01 -0.35 -11.12
CA PHE A 12 -5.76 -0.55 -9.85
C PHE A 12 -7.26 -0.41 -10.03
N GLY A 13 -7.72 0.61 -10.78
CA GLY A 13 -9.14 0.83 -11.03
C GLY A 13 -9.77 -0.31 -11.83
N GLY A 14 -9.08 -0.83 -12.84
CA GLY A 14 -9.54 -1.98 -13.63
C GLY A 14 -9.63 -3.26 -12.79
N ARG A 15 -8.61 -3.54 -11.98
CA ARG A 15 -8.62 -4.68 -11.04
C ARG A 15 -9.74 -4.56 -10.00
N LEU A 16 -9.98 -3.36 -9.48
CA LEU A 16 -11.11 -3.14 -8.58
C LEU A 16 -12.44 -3.44 -9.29
N ALA A 17 -12.64 -2.95 -10.51
CA ALA A 17 -13.84 -3.25 -11.27
C ALA A 17 -14.04 -4.76 -11.50
N GLU A 18 -12.96 -5.50 -11.75
CA GLU A 18 -12.98 -6.96 -11.87
C GLU A 18 -13.33 -7.66 -10.55
N LEU A 19 -12.78 -7.19 -9.41
CA LEU A 19 -13.09 -7.71 -8.07
C LEU A 19 -14.56 -7.50 -7.67
N LEU A 20 -15.18 -6.43 -8.18
CA LEU A 20 -16.59 -6.10 -7.92
C LEU A 20 -17.56 -6.74 -8.95
N SER A 21 -17.05 -7.62 -9.81
CA SER A 21 -17.83 -8.16 -10.93
C SER A 21 -19.00 -9.04 -10.53
N ASP A 22 -18.97 -9.64 -9.34
CA ASP A 22 -20.00 -10.51 -8.80
C ASP A 22 -21.17 -9.75 -8.11
N MET A 23 -21.14 -8.41 -8.12
CA MET A 23 -22.08 -7.57 -7.36
C MET A 23 -23.14 -6.92 -8.29
N PRO A 24 -24.35 -7.48 -8.45
CA PRO A 24 -25.37 -6.95 -9.35
C PRO A 24 -25.95 -5.60 -8.91
N ASP A 25 -25.87 -5.27 -7.61
CA ASP A 25 -26.47 -4.08 -7.00
C ASP A 25 -25.60 -2.82 -7.14
N ILE A 26 -24.48 -2.91 -7.87
CA ILE A 26 -23.60 -1.76 -8.09
C ILE A 26 -23.58 -1.34 -9.57
N GLU A 27 -23.40 -0.04 -9.74
CA GLU A 27 -23.09 0.59 -11.04
C GLU A 27 -21.71 1.22 -10.95
N LEU A 28 -20.80 0.77 -11.80
CA LEU A 28 -19.42 1.30 -11.91
C LEU A 28 -19.33 2.28 -13.08
N ILE A 29 -18.99 3.52 -12.80
CA ILE A 29 -18.65 4.51 -13.81
C ILE A 29 -17.14 4.44 -14.02
N ILE A 30 -16.73 3.82 -15.13
CA ILE A 30 -15.33 3.64 -15.50
C ILE A 30 -14.83 4.93 -16.14
N CYS A 31 -14.06 5.69 -15.38
CA CYS A 31 -13.76 7.07 -15.70
C CYS A 31 -12.25 7.27 -15.96
N GLY A 32 -11.95 8.13 -16.90
CA GLY A 32 -10.61 8.63 -17.22
C GLY A 32 -10.64 9.64 -18.36
N ARG A 33 -9.47 10.17 -18.75
CA ARG A 33 -9.37 11.23 -19.76
C ARG A 33 -9.70 10.77 -21.18
N ASP A 34 -9.54 9.49 -21.47
CA ASP A 34 -9.74 8.90 -22.78
C ASP A 34 -11.01 8.05 -22.79
N TYR A 35 -12.06 8.56 -23.46
CA TYR A 35 -13.35 7.87 -23.57
C TYR A 35 -13.23 6.52 -24.25
N SER A 36 -12.45 6.45 -25.35
CA SER A 36 -12.34 5.22 -26.14
C SER A 36 -11.72 4.08 -25.33
N ARG A 37 -10.75 4.40 -24.44
CA ARG A 37 -10.18 3.41 -23.52
C ARG A 37 -11.17 2.96 -22.44
N ALA A 38 -11.97 3.88 -21.91
CA ALA A 38 -13.04 3.55 -20.95
C ALA A 38 -14.11 2.67 -21.62
N GLU A 39 -14.53 3.02 -22.82
CA GLU A 39 -15.50 2.25 -23.63
C GLU A 39 -14.97 0.85 -23.97
N ALA A 40 -13.72 0.75 -24.43
CA ALA A 40 -13.08 -0.54 -24.71
C ALA A 40 -12.95 -1.42 -23.47
N PHE A 41 -12.73 -0.82 -22.28
CA PHE A 41 -12.76 -1.55 -21.02
C PHE A 41 -14.16 -2.08 -20.74
N CYS A 42 -15.18 -1.24 -20.80
CA CYS A 42 -16.57 -1.61 -20.55
C CYS A 42 -17.07 -2.69 -21.51
N ALA A 43 -16.71 -2.60 -22.80
CA ALA A 43 -17.12 -3.56 -23.83
C ALA A 43 -16.59 -4.99 -23.58
N ARG A 44 -15.40 -5.14 -22.95
CA ARG A 44 -14.82 -6.46 -22.63
C ARG A 44 -15.11 -6.92 -21.21
N TYR A 45 -15.71 -6.06 -20.37
CA TYR A 45 -16.03 -6.39 -18.99
C TYR A 45 -17.00 -7.57 -18.91
N LYS A 46 -16.69 -8.51 -18.02
CA LYS A 46 -17.51 -9.69 -17.78
C LYS A 46 -17.88 -9.71 -16.29
N GLY A 47 -19.14 -9.45 -16.00
CA GLY A 47 -19.62 -9.45 -14.60
C GLY A 47 -21.10 -9.10 -14.52
N GLN A 48 -21.63 -9.20 -13.32
CA GLN A 48 -23.03 -8.86 -13.00
C GLN A 48 -23.18 -7.37 -12.67
N ALA A 49 -22.11 -6.72 -12.19
CA ALA A 49 -22.09 -5.28 -11.96
C ALA A 49 -22.31 -4.53 -13.29
N ARG A 50 -23.15 -3.50 -13.24
CA ARG A 50 -23.34 -2.63 -14.41
C ARG A 50 -22.15 -1.71 -14.59
N VAL A 51 -21.58 -1.63 -15.80
CA VAL A 51 -20.47 -0.75 -16.10
C VAL A 51 -20.85 0.23 -17.22
N ARG A 52 -20.36 1.47 -17.13
CA ARG A 52 -20.47 2.45 -18.20
C ARG A 52 -19.25 3.36 -18.29
N PRO A 53 -18.85 3.75 -19.49
CA PRO A 53 -17.70 4.62 -19.70
C PRO A 53 -18.04 6.08 -19.43
N LEU A 54 -17.01 6.84 -19.01
CA LEU A 54 -17.08 8.29 -18.87
C LEU A 54 -15.72 8.92 -19.18
N ALA A 55 -15.70 9.95 -20.04
CA ALA A 55 -14.54 10.83 -20.15
C ALA A 55 -14.64 11.94 -19.09
N LEU A 56 -13.66 12.01 -18.20
CA LEU A 56 -13.60 13.04 -17.16
C LEU A 56 -12.15 13.27 -16.75
N ASP A 57 -11.70 14.52 -16.82
CA ASP A 57 -10.43 14.94 -16.20
C ASP A 57 -10.65 15.33 -14.73
N ARG A 58 -9.64 15.13 -13.89
CA ARG A 58 -9.67 15.61 -12.50
C ARG A 58 -9.92 17.12 -12.39
N ALA A 59 -9.51 17.89 -13.41
CA ALA A 59 -9.75 19.32 -13.47
C ALA A 59 -11.26 19.66 -13.47
N ASP A 60 -12.07 18.80 -14.08
CA ASP A 60 -13.52 18.98 -14.27
C ASP A 60 -14.36 18.19 -13.27
N ILE A 61 -13.74 17.67 -12.20
CA ILE A 61 -14.38 16.76 -11.24
C ILE A 61 -15.71 17.32 -10.67
N VAL A 62 -15.79 18.62 -10.38
CA VAL A 62 -16.99 19.24 -9.81
C VAL A 62 -18.19 19.08 -10.76
N ALA A 63 -17.99 19.36 -12.06
CA ALA A 63 -19.03 19.19 -13.08
C ALA A 63 -19.40 17.71 -13.23
N GLY A 64 -18.40 16.82 -13.21
CA GLY A 64 -18.58 15.37 -13.26
C GLY A 64 -19.43 14.84 -12.11
N LEU A 65 -19.13 15.23 -10.88
CA LEU A 65 -19.91 14.80 -9.71
C LEU A 65 -21.34 15.28 -9.74
N ARG A 66 -21.59 16.53 -10.16
CA ARG A 66 -22.96 17.07 -10.31
C ARG A 66 -23.76 16.31 -11.36
N ALA A 67 -23.15 15.96 -12.50
CA ALA A 67 -23.80 15.26 -13.60
C ALA A 67 -24.08 13.78 -13.25
N GLN A 68 -23.11 13.09 -12.63
CA GLN A 68 -23.16 11.65 -12.40
C GLN A 68 -23.82 11.26 -11.07
N ARG A 69 -23.76 12.13 -10.06
CA ARG A 69 -24.31 11.91 -8.70
C ARG A 69 -23.94 10.53 -8.15
N PRO A 70 -22.65 10.16 -8.09
CA PRO A 70 -22.25 8.88 -7.50
C PRO A 70 -22.50 8.89 -5.98
N ASN A 71 -22.62 7.71 -5.38
CA ASN A 71 -22.63 7.56 -3.93
C ASN A 71 -21.21 7.55 -3.35
N LEU A 72 -20.27 7.05 -4.15
CA LEU A 72 -18.86 6.88 -3.77
C LEU A 72 -17.95 7.25 -4.94
N VAL A 73 -16.88 7.96 -4.66
CA VAL A 73 -15.75 8.19 -5.57
C VAL A 73 -14.57 7.33 -5.13
N VAL A 74 -13.96 6.61 -6.07
CA VAL A 74 -12.69 5.91 -5.89
C VAL A 74 -11.65 6.56 -6.80
N ASP A 75 -10.63 7.20 -6.23
CA ASP A 75 -9.53 7.79 -7.00
C ASP A 75 -8.39 6.79 -7.20
N ALA A 76 -8.28 6.23 -8.41
CA ALA A 76 -7.22 5.35 -8.87
C ALA A 76 -6.37 6.04 -9.96
N SER A 77 -6.41 7.36 -10.06
CA SER A 77 -5.84 8.07 -11.22
C SER A 77 -4.34 8.34 -11.12
N GLY A 78 -3.71 8.29 -9.94
CA GLY A 78 -2.25 8.46 -9.69
C GLY A 78 -1.39 9.00 -10.84
N PRO A 79 -0.14 9.34 -10.62
CA PRO A 79 0.60 9.31 -9.37
C PRO A 79 0.26 10.49 -8.46
N PHE A 80 -0.06 10.21 -7.21
CA PHE A 80 -0.49 11.21 -6.22
C PHE A 80 0.64 12.19 -5.85
N GLN A 81 1.90 11.80 -6.03
CA GLN A 81 3.08 12.64 -5.84
C GLN A 81 3.12 13.86 -6.77
N ASN A 82 2.44 13.80 -7.92
CA ASN A 82 2.58 14.77 -9.00
C ASN A 82 1.36 15.68 -9.18
N TYR A 83 0.44 15.74 -8.22
CA TYR A 83 -0.79 16.54 -8.33
C TYR A 83 -0.58 18.04 -8.07
N GLY A 84 0.60 18.46 -7.60
CA GLY A 84 0.92 19.87 -7.37
C GLY A 84 0.08 20.52 -6.27
N ALA A 85 -0.10 21.84 -6.37
CA ALA A 85 -0.77 22.64 -5.32
C ALA A 85 -2.24 22.25 -5.07
N ASN A 86 -2.94 21.71 -6.07
CA ASN A 86 -4.34 21.30 -5.97
C ASN A 86 -4.50 19.79 -5.80
N CYS A 87 -3.61 19.14 -5.06
CA CYS A 87 -3.60 17.68 -4.88
C CYS A 87 -4.92 17.15 -4.32
N TYR A 88 -5.59 17.88 -3.43
CA TYR A 88 -6.85 17.49 -2.78
C TYR A 88 -8.13 17.94 -3.49
N ARG A 89 -8.05 18.39 -4.76
CA ARG A 89 -9.22 18.88 -5.52
C ARG A 89 -10.40 17.89 -5.53
N VAL A 90 -10.14 16.59 -5.68
CA VAL A 90 -11.19 15.56 -5.70
C VAL A 90 -11.84 15.44 -4.33
N ILE A 91 -11.04 15.44 -3.26
CA ILE A 91 -11.53 15.41 -1.88
C ILE A 91 -12.44 16.63 -1.60
N ALA A 92 -11.99 17.84 -1.92
CA ALA A 92 -12.78 19.04 -1.75
C ALA A 92 -14.12 18.98 -2.51
N ALA A 93 -14.09 18.53 -3.77
CA ALA A 93 -15.31 18.35 -4.57
C ALA A 93 -16.27 17.31 -3.98
N CYS A 94 -15.75 16.24 -3.37
CA CYS A 94 -16.55 15.23 -2.69
C CYS A 94 -17.21 15.79 -1.42
N ILE A 95 -16.51 16.62 -0.65
CA ILE A 95 -17.05 17.32 0.51
C ILE A 95 -18.23 18.23 0.09
N ASP A 96 -18.00 19.08 -0.92
CA ASP A 96 -19.03 20.00 -1.42
C ASP A 96 -20.26 19.27 -1.96
N ALA A 97 -20.06 18.11 -2.58
CA ALA A 97 -21.14 17.28 -3.14
C ALA A 97 -21.75 16.29 -2.14
N ARG A 98 -21.22 16.18 -0.93
CA ARG A 98 -21.58 15.18 0.10
C ARG A 98 -21.51 13.74 -0.41
N ILE A 99 -20.39 13.40 -1.04
CA ILE A 99 -20.10 12.09 -1.64
C ILE A 99 -18.94 11.45 -0.90
N ASP A 100 -19.07 10.19 -0.55
CA ASP A 100 -18.00 9.40 0.09
C ASP A 100 -16.79 9.25 -0.84
N TYR A 101 -15.60 9.14 -0.24
CA TYR A 101 -14.34 9.09 -1.00
C TYR A 101 -13.38 8.03 -0.49
N LEU A 102 -12.78 7.30 -1.42
CA LEU A 102 -11.66 6.36 -1.22
C LEU A 102 -10.59 6.64 -2.28
N ASP A 103 -9.32 6.37 -1.95
CA ASP A 103 -8.24 6.40 -2.93
C ASP A 103 -7.19 5.30 -2.75
N PHE A 104 -6.38 5.10 -3.80
CA PHE A 104 -5.21 4.24 -3.82
C PHE A 104 -3.91 5.01 -3.60
N ALA A 105 -3.94 6.12 -2.87
CA ALA A 105 -2.77 6.96 -2.70
C ALA A 105 -1.60 6.21 -2.06
N ASP A 106 -0.48 6.20 -2.76
CA ASP A 106 0.81 5.66 -2.33
C ASP A 106 1.80 6.76 -1.93
N ALA A 107 1.41 8.03 -2.09
CA ALA A 107 2.20 9.19 -1.70
C ALA A 107 2.04 9.46 -0.18
N ALA A 108 3.09 9.24 0.60
CA ALA A 108 3.07 9.36 2.04
C ALA A 108 2.58 10.74 2.52
N ASP A 109 3.10 11.82 1.95
CA ASP A 109 2.71 13.20 2.32
C ASP A 109 1.26 13.52 1.94
N PHE A 110 0.73 12.96 0.84
CA PHE A 110 -0.68 13.11 0.47
C PHE A 110 -1.59 12.47 1.52
N VAL A 111 -1.37 11.20 1.84
CA VAL A 111 -2.18 10.44 2.80
C VAL A 111 -2.10 11.07 4.19
N PHE A 112 -0.90 11.48 4.61
CA PHE A 112 -0.67 12.11 5.91
C PHE A 112 -1.37 13.46 6.05
N GLY A 113 -1.58 14.18 4.95
CA GLY A 113 -2.26 15.48 4.94
C GLY A 113 -3.78 15.42 4.90
N VAL A 114 -4.41 14.26 4.62
CA VAL A 114 -5.88 14.14 4.48
C VAL A 114 -6.65 14.50 5.77
N PRO A 115 -6.17 14.24 6.99
CA PRO A 115 -6.86 14.63 8.22
C PRO A 115 -7.19 16.12 8.35
N GLN A 116 -6.55 17.02 7.59
CA GLN A 116 -6.92 18.44 7.58
C GLN A 116 -8.39 18.71 7.16
N PHE A 117 -9.02 17.74 6.48
CA PHE A 117 -10.42 17.82 6.02
C PHE A 117 -11.41 17.14 6.99
N ASP A 118 -10.96 16.65 8.15
CA ASP A 118 -11.78 15.83 9.06
C ASP A 118 -13.06 16.57 9.52
N ALA A 119 -12.93 17.83 9.97
CA ALA A 119 -14.07 18.62 10.39
C ALA A 119 -15.09 18.83 9.25
N GLN A 120 -14.60 19.21 8.07
CA GLN A 120 -15.47 19.45 6.90
C GLN A 120 -16.18 18.17 6.43
N ALA A 121 -15.49 17.03 6.47
CA ALA A 121 -16.08 15.73 6.11
C ALA A 121 -17.14 15.30 7.12
N LYS A 122 -16.93 15.53 8.43
CA LYS A 122 -17.90 15.30 9.49
C LYS A 122 -19.15 16.16 9.31
N ASP A 123 -18.99 17.45 9.03
CA ASP A 123 -20.11 18.39 8.78
C ASP A 123 -20.90 18.02 7.52
N ALA A 124 -20.21 17.48 6.50
CA ALA A 124 -20.85 16.96 5.30
C ALA A 124 -21.52 15.59 5.50
N GLY A 125 -21.23 14.89 6.61
CA GLY A 125 -21.73 13.55 6.91
C GLY A 125 -21.15 12.45 6.03
N ILE A 126 -19.95 12.65 5.49
CA ILE A 126 -19.25 11.70 4.60
C ILE A 126 -17.98 11.14 5.25
N PHE A 127 -17.53 9.97 4.78
CA PHE A 127 -16.20 9.49 5.08
C PHE A 127 -15.25 9.75 3.91
N ILE A 128 -14.01 10.05 4.25
CA ILE A 128 -12.87 10.20 3.34
C ILE A 128 -11.76 9.32 3.90
N LEU A 129 -11.44 8.23 3.21
CA LEU A 129 -10.37 7.32 3.60
C LEU A 129 -9.30 7.31 2.50
N SER A 130 -8.06 7.62 2.87
CA SER A 130 -6.95 7.71 1.93
C SER A 130 -5.88 6.65 2.17
N GLY A 131 -5.20 6.24 1.09
CA GLY A 131 -4.20 5.19 1.13
C GLY A 131 -4.80 3.79 1.27
N ILE A 132 -5.95 3.53 0.64
CA ILE A 132 -6.65 2.25 0.77
C ILE A 132 -6.01 1.21 -0.17
N SER A 133 -4.90 0.63 0.29
CA SER A 133 -4.13 -0.36 -0.44
C SER A 133 -3.47 -1.35 0.53
N SER A 134 -2.59 -2.25 0.03
CA SER A 134 -1.81 -3.16 0.88
C SER A 134 -1.00 -2.38 1.92
N PHE A 135 -0.31 -1.33 1.49
CA PHE A 135 0.30 -0.31 2.31
C PHE A 135 -0.61 0.93 2.34
N PRO A 136 -1.06 1.44 3.50
CA PRO A 136 -0.79 0.98 4.86
C PRO A 136 -1.87 0.06 5.49
N VAL A 137 -2.99 -0.23 4.79
CA VAL A 137 -4.19 -0.83 5.42
C VAL A 137 -3.93 -2.26 5.91
N LEU A 138 -3.37 -3.12 5.06
CA LEU A 138 -3.07 -4.50 5.44
C LEU A 138 -1.93 -4.55 6.47
N THR A 139 -0.90 -3.71 6.34
CA THR A 139 0.15 -3.58 7.36
C THR A 139 -0.44 -3.25 8.73
N ALA A 140 -1.30 -2.23 8.80
CA ALA A 140 -1.92 -1.80 10.05
C ALA A 140 -2.85 -2.88 10.63
N ALA A 141 -3.61 -3.60 9.81
CA ALA A 141 -4.46 -4.71 10.24
C ALA A 141 -3.62 -5.84 10.87
N VAL A 142 -2.50 -6.20 10.26
CA VAL A 142 -1.55 -7.19 10.80
C VAL A 142 -0.95 -6.71 12.12
N LEU A 143 -0.53 -5.46 12.20
CA LEU A 143 0.06 -4.91 13.42
C LEU A 143 -0.95 -4.85 14.57
N ARG A 144 -2.23 -4.53 14.31
CA ARG A 144 -3.29 -4.62 15.33
C ARG A 144 -3.46 -6.04 15.86
N GLU A 145 -3.38 -7.04 14.99
CA GLU A 145 -3.45 -8.45 15.43
C GLU A 145 -2.23 -8.83 16.30
N MET A 146 -1.03 -8.36 15.95
CA MET A 146 0.17 -8.56 16.77
C MET A 146 0.09 -7.83 18.11
N ALA A 147 -0.44 -6.59 18.10
CA ALA A 147 -0.55 -5.75 19.30
C ALA A 147 -1.50 -6.31 20.37
N LYS A 148 -2.34 -7.30 20.03
CA LYS A 148 -3.15 -8.02 21.03
C LYS A 148 -2.30 -8.82 22.04
N THR A 149 -1.06 -9.15 21.67
CA THR A 149 -0.19 -10.06 22.45
C THR A 149 1.18 -9.48 22.77
N MET A 150 1.55 -8.32 22.20
CA MET A 150 2.85 -7.69 22.44
C MET A 150 2.80 -6.18 22.26
N ASP A 151 3.66 -5.45 22.98
CA ASP A 151 3.91 -4.04 22.74
C ASP A 151 4.92 -3.89 21.60
N ILE A 152 4.53 -3.21 20.52
CA ILE A 152 5.33 -3.07 19.32
C ILE A 152 6.29 -1.89 19.43
N VAL A 153 7.58 -2.14 19.33
CA VAL A 153 8.66 -1.15 19.40
C VAL A 153 9.28 -0.87 18.03
N SER A 154 9.45 -1.88 17.20
CA SER A 154 10.03 -1.73 15.87
C SER A 154 9.30 -2.57 14.83
N VAL A 155 9.11 -2.01 13.64
CA VAL A 155 8.42 -2.68 12.53
C VAL A 155 9.29 -2.67 11.28
N LYS A 156 9.33 -3.81 10.60
CA LYS A 156 9.87 -3.95 9.24
C LYS A 156 8.82 -4.63 8.38
N GLY A 157 8.56 -4.08 7.21
CA GLY A 157 7.64 -4.67 6.26
C GLY A 157 8.17 -4.61 4.83
N GLY A 158 7.60 -5.43 3.96
CA GLY A 158 8.01 -5.42 2.57
C GLY A 158 7.08 -6.20 1.65
N ILE A 159 6.97 -5.70 0.41
CA ILE A 159 6.22 -6.36 -0.68
C ILE A 159 7.21 -6.83 -1.74
N ALA A 160 7.12 -8.10 -2.12
CA ALA A 160 7.84 -8.70 -3.23
C ALA A 160 6.84 -9.06 -4.34
N PRO A 161 6.60 -8.19 -5.33
CA PRO A 161 5.71 -8.50 -6.42
C PRO A 161 6.28 -9.63 -7.28
N SER A 162 5.40 -10.49 -7.81
CA SER A 162 5.79 -11.47 -8.83
C SER A 162 6.35 -10.75 -10.07
N PRO A 163 7.36 -11.30 -10.76
CA PRO A 163 7.86 -10.74 -12.01
C PRO A 163 6.80 -10.70 -13.12
N TYR A 164 5.72 -11.45 -12.97
CA TYR A 164 4.58 -11.48 -13.90
C TYR A 164 3.47 -10.49 -13.56
N ALA A 165 3.51 -9.90 -12.36
CA ALA A 165 2.48 -8.94 -11.93
C ALA A 165 2.36 -7.71 -12.82
N GLY A 166 3.44 -7.36 -13.53
CA GLY A 166 3.59 -6.10 -14.23
C GLY A 166 3.63 -4.91 -13.27
N ILE A 167 4.23 -3.83 -13.70
CA ILE A 167 4.22 -2.57 -12.96
C ILE A 167 3.46 -1.53 -13.77
N GLY A 168 2.59 -0.74 -13.12
CA GLY A 168 1.92 0.38 -13.78
C GLY A 168 2.90 1.52 -14.07
N PHE A 169 2.69 2.24 -15.17
CA PHE A 169 3.57 3.35 -15.54
C PHE A 169 3.64 4.45 -14.46
N ASN A 170 2.51 4.77 -13.84
CA ASN A 170 2.46 5.76 -12.76
C ASN A 170 3.21 5.31 -11.51
N VAL A 171 3.15 4.01 -11.17
CA VAL A 171 3.95 3.43 -10.07
C VAL A 171 5.43 3.54 -10.39
N MET A 172 5.84 3.25 -11.64
CA MET A 172 7.23 3.41 -12.07
C MET A 172 7.70 4.86 -11.98
N ARG A 173 6.85 5.81 -12.34
CA ARG A 173 7.17 7.25 -12.20
C ARG A 173 7.40 7.63 -10.74
N ALA A 174 6.52 7.21 -9.84
CA ALA A 174 6.68 7.44 -8.41
C ALA A 174 8.00 6.86 -7.88
N VAL A 175 8.27 5.57 -8.19
CA VAL A 175 9.51 4.87 -7.81
C VAL A 175 10.75 5.59 -8.31
N ALA A 176 10.77 5.99 -9.59
CA ALA A 176 11.90 6.73 -10.17
C ALA A 176 12.04 8.13 -9.54
N GLY A 177 10.96 8.74 -9.12
CA GLY A 177 10.94 10.04 -8.45
C GLY A 177 11.69 10.04 -7.13
N TYR A 178 11.38 9.10 -6.24
CA TYR A 178 12.01 9.02 -4.92
C TYR A 178 13.31 8.17 -4.89
N ALA A 179 13.66 7.45 -5.95
CA ALA A 179 14.92 6.70 -6.00
C ALA A 179 16.12 7.62 -5.74
N GLY A 180 16.85 7.38 -4.64
CA GLY A 180 17.98 8.22 -4.19
C GLY A 180 17.59 9.56 -3.53
N ALA A 181 16.30 9.82 -3.31
CA ALA A 181 15.81 10.96 -2.55
C ALA A 181 15.66 10.62 -1.06
N PRO A 182 15.63 11.63 -0.16
CA PRO A 182 15.29 11.42 1.24
C PRO A 182 13.84 10.92 1.38
N VAL A 183 13.66 9.90 2.21
CA VAL A 183 12.35 9.31 2.59
C VAL A 183 12.17 9.51 4.09
N LYS A 184 11.05 10.12 4.50
CA LYS A 184 10.74 10.36 5.90
C LYS A 184 10.37 9.05 6.58
N LEU A 185 10.95 8.75 7.72
CA LEU A 185 10.59 7.62 8.57
C LEU A 185 10.97 7.88 10.02
N ARG A 186 10.51 7.04 10.94
CA ARG A 186 10.86 7.13 12.36
C ARG A 186 12.02 6.19 12.67
N ARG A 187 13.06 6.70 13.36
CA ARG A 187 14.20 5.93 13.87
C ARG A 187 14.55 6.42 15.26
N HIS A 188 14.80 5.47 16.19
CA HIS A 188 15.16 5.76 17.58
C HIS A 188 14.17 6.74 18.25
N GLY A 189 12.87 6.62 17.94
CA GLY A 189 11.81 7.46 18.49
C GLY A 189 11.69 8.85 17.86
N VAL A 190 12.56 9.25 16.95
CA VAL A 190 12.56 10.58 16.33
C VAL A 190 12.28 10.51 14.82
N GLN A 191 11.74 11.60 14.28
CA GLN A 191 11.59 11.77 12.84
C GLN A 191 12.98 11.81 12.19
N SER A 192 13.21 10.99 11.19
CA SER A 192 14.48 10.82 10.50
C SER A 192 14.26 10.66 9.00
N HIS A 193 15.36 10.50 8.25
CA HIS A 193 15.32 10.25 6.81
C HIS A 193 16.20 9.04 6.46
N GLY A 194 15.65 8.20 5.59
CA GLY A 194 16.40 7.21 4.85
C GLY A 194 16.60 7.65 3.40
N ILE A 195 17.35 6.88 2.63
CA ILE A 195 17.53 7.14 1.20
C ILE A 195 16.75 6.10 0.40
N GLY A 196 15.76 6.55 -0.33
CA GLY A 196 14.88 5.68 -1.13
C GLY A 196 15.66 4.81 -2.10
N LEU A 197 15.38 3.53 -2.13
CA LEU A 197 16.03 2.47 -2.89
C LEU A 197 17.55 2.31 -2.67
N ALA A 198 18.21 3.15 -1.86
CA ALA A 198 19.63 3.01 -1.55
C ALA A 198 19.86 2.13 -0.31
N GLU A 199 18.95 2.18 0.66
CA GLU A 199 18.97 1.30 1.82
C GLU A 199 18.28 -0.03 1.49
N SER A 200 18.90 -1.15 1.87
CA SER A 200 18.32 -2.46 1.57
C SER A 200 18.59 -3.49 2.65
N MET A 201 17.68 -4.43 2.79
CA MET A 201 17.83 -5.61 3.65
C MET A 201 17.40 -6.88 2.89
N ARG A 202 17.76 -8.05 3.42
CA ARG A 202 17.25 -9.33 2.93
C ARG A 202 16.26 -9.91 3.92
N PHE A 203 15.19 -10.47 3.38
CA PHE A 203 14.19 -11.18 4.16
C PHE A 203 13.66 -12.40 3.42
N THR A 204 13.27 -13.42 4.16
CA THR A 204 12.64 -14.64 3.62
C THR A 204 11.17 -14.62 3.95
N ILE A 205 10.32 -14.60 2.95
CA ILE A 205 8.86 -14.74 3.13
C ILE A 205 8.55 -16.23 3.24
N ALA A 206 8.08 -16.68 4.40
CA ALA A 206 7.90 -18.08 4.71
C ALA A 206 6.55 -18.33 5.41
N VAL A 207 5.49 -18.46 4.64
CA VAL A 207 4.19 -18.88 5.17
C VAL A 207 4.30 -20.32 5.70
N PRO A 208 3.81 -20.64 6.92
CA PRO A 208 3.83 -21.99 7.45
C PRO A 208 3.19 -23.00 6.50
N GLY A 209 3.87 -24.13 6.26
CA GLY A 209 3.40 -25.18 5.35
C GLY A 209 3.64 -24.93 3.85
N TRP A 210 4.21 -23.79 3.46
CA TRP A 210 4.44 -23.42 2.06
C TRP A 210 5.92 -23.23 1.75
N LEU A 211 6.30 -23.46 0.48
CA LEU A 211 7.67 -23.24 0.02
C LEU A 211 8.01 -21.74 0.09
N PRO A 212 9.06 -21.33 0.84
CA PRO A 212 9.37 -19.93 1.08
C PRO A 212 9.94 -19.23 -0.16
N LEU A 213 9.73 -17.91 -0.25
CA LEU A 213 10.49 -17.00 -1.12
C LEU A 213 11.75 -16.58 -0.36
N ARG A 214 12.88 -17.22 -0.68
CA ARG A 214 14.11 -17.13 0.10
C ARG A 214 14.93 -15.90 -0.22
N SER A 215 15.42 -15.24 0.83
CA SER A 215 16.48 -14.23 0.77
C SER A 215 16.25 -13.12 -0.27
N ILE A 216 14.99 -12.65 -0.40
CA ILE A 216 14.65 -11.54 -1.30
C ILE A 216 15.30 -10.26 -0.77
N ARG A 217 15.86 -9.47 -1.66
CA ARG A 217 16.36 -8.13 -1.36
C ARG A 217 15.20 -7.14 -1.40
N PHE A 218 14.95 -6.47 -0.28
CA PHE A 218 14.02 -5.35 -0.18
C PHE A 218 14.80 -4.05 -0.08
N SER A 219 14.32 -2.99 -0.68
CA SER A 219 14.89 -1.66 -0.56
C SER A 219 13.86 -0.66 -0.09
N LEU A 220 14.29 0.32 0.70
CA LEU A 220 13.43 1.36 1.30
C LEU A 220 12.59 2.04 0.22
N VAL A 221 11.29 2.12 0.46
CA VAL A 221 10.32 2.81 -0.40
C VAL A 221 9.61 3.92 0.36
N ASP A 222 9.18 4.95 -0.37
CA ASP A 222 8.36 6.02 0.19
C ASP A 222 6.88 5.63 0.11
N VAL A 223 6.34 5.21 1.26
CA VAL A 223 4.96 4.72 1.39
C VAL A 223 4.30 5.30 2.65
N PRO A 224 2.96 5.40 2.65
CA PRO A 224 2.21 6.00 3.76
C PRO A 224 2.48 5.39 5.12
N ASP A 225 2.73 4.07 5.18
CA ASP A 225 3.04 3.32 6.42
C ASP A 225 4.05 4.04 7.30
N LEU A 226 5.11 4.59 6.70
CA LEU A 226 6.21 5.23 7.41
C LEU A 226 5.79 6.43 8.27
N GLN A 227 4.68 7.08 7.90
CA GLN A 227 4.16 8.26 8.57
C GLN A 227 2.86 8.00 9.34
N VAL A 228 1.95 7.15 8.82
CA VAL A 228 0.62 6.97 9.41
C VAL A 228 0.51 5.83 10.42
N ILE A 229 1.45 4.86 10.42
CA ILE A 229 1.46 3.76 11.40
C ILE A 229 2.05 4.16 12.76
N PRO A 230 3.16 4.91 12.86
CA PRO A 230 3.74 5.24 14.16
C PRO A 230 2.81 5.94 15.15
N PRO A 231 1.87 6.82 14.73
CA PRO A 231 0.88 7.40 15.66
C PRO A 231 -0.08 6.38 16.26
N GLU A 232 -0.32 5.25 15.60
CA GLU A 232 -1.20 4.18 16.10
C GLU A 232 -0.53 3.31 17.19
N HIS A 233 0.81 3.37 17.30
CA HIS A 233 1.62 2.58 18.22
C HIS A 233 2.58 3.51 18.98
N PRO A 234 2.18 4.10 20.13
CA PRO A 234 2.98 5.10 20.85
C PRO A 234 4.37 4.62 21.26
N SER A 235 4.55 3.33 21.56
CA SER A 235 5.83 2.70 21.89
C SER A 235 6.76 2.49 20.71
N MET A 236 6.28 2.68 19.48
CA MET A 236 7.08 2.43 18.27
C MET A 236 8.18 3.47 18.12
N THR A 237 9.43 3.01 18.12
CA THR A 237 10.63 3.84 17.90
C THR A 237 11.12 3.76 16.46
N ASP A 238 10.88 2.65 15.77
CA ASP A 238 11.46 2.39 14.46
C ASP A 238 10.44 1.78 13.49
N ILE A 239 10.41 2.29 12.26
CA ILE A 239 9.64 1.71 11.17
C ILE A 239 10.46 1.74 9.88
N TRP A 240 10.43 0.63 9.12
CA TRP A 240 11.07 0.50 7.83
C TRP A 240 10.18 -0.30 6.87
N MET A 241 9.94 0.23 5.67
CA MET A 241 9.13 -0.42 4.66
C MET A 241 9.87 -0.52 3.35
N GLY A 242 9.78 -1.67 2.68
CA GLY A 242 10.53 -1.93 1.48
C GLY A 242 9.76 -2.62 0.37
N ALA A 243 10.30 -2.53 -0.84
CA ALA A 243 9.89 -3.34 -1.97
C ALA A 243 11.05 -4.20 -2.49
N GLY A 244 10.72 -5.44 -2.85
CA GLY A 244 11.68 -6.43 -3.35
C GLY A 244 11.29 -6.96 -4.72
N PRO A 245 11.33 -6.16 -5.79
CA PRO A 245 10.97 -6.64 -7.12
C PRO A 245 11.96 -7.70 -7.61
N VAL A 246 11.43 -8.68 -8.34
CA VAL A 246 12.19 -9.75 -9.01
C VAL A 246 12.11 -9.50 -10.52
N PRO A 247 13.17 -9.71 -11.31
CA PRO A 247 14.47 -10.29 -10.95
C PRO A 247 15.40 -9.31 -10.21
N GLU A 248 16.16 -9.85 -9.24
CA GLU A 248 17.01 -9.04 -8.35
C GLU A 248 18.08 -8.23 -9.09
N ILE A 249 18.53 -8.66 -10.27
CA ILE A 249 19.54 -7.94 -11.03
C ILE A 249 19.09 -6.53 -11.42
N LEU A 250 17.85 -6.39 -11.88
CA LEU A 250 17.27 -5.07 -12.21
C LEU A 250 17.11 -4.21 -10.96
N HIS A 251 16.71 -4.83 -9.85
CA HIS A 251 16.61 -4.16 -8.57
C HIS A 251 17.96 -3.64 -8.08
N ARG A 252 19.04 -4.45 -8.20
CA ARG A 252 20.40 -4.02 -7.86
C ARG A 252 20.89 -2.86 -8.73
N MET A 253 20.58 -2.88 -10.04
CA MET A 253 20.90 -1.75 -10.92
C MET A 253 20.20 -0.47 -10.48
N LEU A 254 18.91 -0.53 -10.14
CA LEU A 254 18.15 0.61 -9.65
C LEU A 254 18.69 1.11 -8.30
N ASN A 255 19.09 0.19 -7.40
CA ASN A 255 19.77 0.55 -6.14
C ASN A 255 21.09 1.29 -6.39
N LEU A 256 21.88 0.84 -7.38
CA LEU A 256 23.14 1.52 -7.73
C LEU A 256 22.89 2.93 -8.26
N LEU A 257 21.90 3.09 -9.14
CA LEU A 257 21.48 4.40 -9.64
C LEU A 257 20.97 5.32 -8.52
N ALA A 258 20.18 4.79 -7.59
CA ALA A 258 19.69 5.53 -6.43
C ALA A 258 20.87 6.01 -5.53
N LYS A 259 21.83 5.13 -5.26
CA LYS A 259 23.05 5.49 -4.52
C LYS A 259 23.90 6.53 -5.24
N ALA A 260 24.07 6.38 -6.56
CA ALA A 260 24.80 7.36 -7.38
C ALA A 260 24.12 8.73 -7.36
N ARG A 261 22.78 8.77 -7.52
CA ARG A 261 22.00 10.00 -7.42
C ARG A 261 22.16 10.68 -6.07
N ALA A 262 22.02 9.94 -4.97
CA ALA A 262 22.17 10.48 -3.62
C ALA A 262 23.56 11.04 -3.37
N LYS A 263 24.61 10.29 -3.77
CA LYS A 263 26.02 10.69 -3.56
C LYS A 263 26.42 11.88 -4.42
N LEU A 264 26.01 11.90 -5.68
CA LEU A 264 26.38 12.93 -6.68
C LEU A 264 25.36 14.08 -6.72
N ARG A 265 24.30 14.03 -5.91
CA ARG A 265 23.21 15.03 -5.89
C ARG A 265 22.62 15.29 -7.27
N LEU A 266 22.41 14.21 -8.05
CA LEU A 266 21.85 14.30 -9.39
C LEU A 266 20.34 14.64 -9.34
N SER A 267 19.81 15.14 -10.46
CA SER A 267 18.39 15.36 -10.65
C SER A 267 17.56 14.06 -10.52
N SER A 268 16.22 14.19 -10.49
CA SER A 268 15.32 13.06 -10.40
C SER A 268 15.54 12.04 -11.53
N LEU A 269 15.38 10.75 -11.21
CA LEU A 269 15.39 9.67 -12.20
C LEU A 269 14.03 9.53 -12.92
N GLU A 270 13.02 10.31 -12.54
CA GLU A 270 11.66 10.24 -13.12
C GLU A 270 11.63 10.38 -14.65
N PRO A 271 12.42 11.24 -15.31
CA PRO A 271 12.46 11.32 -16.78
C PRO A 271 12.82 10.00 -17.47
N PHE A 272 13.52 9.10 -16.79
CA PHE A 272 13.90 7.77 -17.30
C PHE A 272 12.83 6.71 -17.03
N SER A 273 11.71 7.06 -16.39
CA SER A 273 10.63 6.11 -16.08
C SER A 273 10.05 5.35 -17.30
N PRO A 274 9.95 5.92 -18.53
CA PRO A 274 9.54 5.14 -19.71
C PRO A 274 10.49 3.99 -20.02
N LEU A 275 11.80 4.22 -19.88
CA LEU A 275 12.82 3.19 -20.11
C LEU A 275 12.72 2.09 -19.03
N PHE A 276 12.66 2.47 -17.76
CA PHE A 276 12.52 1.51 -16.66
C PHE A 276 11.23 0.70 -16.78
N TYR A 277 10.14 1.34 -17.16
CA TYR A 277 8.85 0.69 -17.42
C TYR A 277 8.95 -0.34 -18.54
N ALA A 278 9.55 0.01 -19.67
CA ALA A 278 9.71 -0.90 -20.80
C ALA A 278 10.58 -2.11 -20.46
N VAL A 279 11.71 -1.90 -19.77
CA VAL A 279 12.64 -2.95 -19.37
C VAL A 279 11.98 -3.91 -18.37
N LEU A 280 11.38 -3.39 -17.28
CA LEU A 280 10.80 -4.23 -16.24
C LEU A 280 9.59 -5.05 -16.73
N ASN A 281 8.74 -4.48 -17.59
CA ASN A 281 7.59 -5.21 -18.11
C ASN A 281 7.97 -6.23 -19.22
N ARG A 282 9.17 -6.13 -19.80
CA ARG A 282 9.67 -7.07 -20.82
C ARG A 282 10.47 -8.22 -20.22
N MET A 283 11.09 -8.00 -19.06
CA MET A 283 11.91 -9.00 -18.37
C MET A 283 11.09 -9.77 -17.34
N ARG A 284 10.34 -10.77 -17.80
CA ARG A 284 9.48 -11.62 -16.98
C ARG A 284 10.11 -13.00 -16.83
N PHE A 285 10.96 -13.19 -15.81
CA PHE A 285 11.50 -14.50 -15.47
C PHE A 285 11.64 -14.69 -13.98
N GLY A 286 11.51 -15.92 -13.56
CA GLY A 286 11.50 -16.33 -12.17
C GLY A 286 10.21 -17.03 -11.80
N GLU A 287 9.96 -17.15 -10.53
CA GLU A 287 8.76 -17.79 -10.00
C GLU A 287 7.52 -16.90 -10.21
N HIS A 288 6.39 -17.51 -10.58
CA HIS A 288 5.10 -16.80 -10.67
C HIS A 288 4.46 -16.71 -9.29
N ARG A 289 5.24 -16.26 -8.32
CA ARG A 289 4.82 -16.04 -6.95
C ARG A 289 5.27 -14.68 -6.48
N GLY A 290 4.44 -14.03 -5.69
CA GLY A 290 4.75 -12.80 -4.97
C GLY A 290 4.47 -12.98 -3.49
N GLY A 291 4.83 -12.01 -2.68
CA GLY A 291 4.54 -12.09 -1.25
C GLY A 291 4.72 -10.76 -0.53
N MET A 292 4.32 -10.78 0.73
CA MET A 292 4.45 -9.66 1.66
C MET A 292 4.88 -10.20 3.03
N PHE A 293 5.61 -9.39 3.78
CA PHE A 293 5.86 -9.66 5.18
C PHE A 293 5.67 -8.40 6.03
N VAL A 294 5.31 -8.62 7.28
CA VAL A 294 5.35 -7.62 8.35
C VAL A 294 6.02 -8.30 9.55
N SER A 295 7.13 -7.78 10.03
CA SER A 295 7.85 -8.26 11.21
C SER A 295 7.85 -7.15 12.25
N ALA A 296 7.40 -7.49 13.45
CA ALA A 296 7.39 -6.61 14.61
C ALA A 296 8.30 -7.16 15.69
N TYR A 297 9.12 -6.28 16.25
CA TYR A 297 9.89 -6.52 17.46
C TYR A 297 9.32 -5.66 18.59
N GLY A 298 9.28 -6.21 19.79
CA GLY A 298 8.74 -5.49 20.95
C GLY A 298 8.87 -6.28 22.23
N THR A 299 7.92 -6.12 23.14
CA THR A 299 7.91 -6.82 24.41
C THR A 299 6.58 -7.55 24.63
N LYS A 300 6.68 -8.75 25.18
CA LYS A 300 5.56 -9.60 25.63
C LYS A 300 5.89 -10.06 27.06
N ASP A 301 5.00 -9.78 28.00
CA ASP A 301 5.19 -10.13 29.41
C ASP A 301 6.54 -9.64 29.98
N GLY A 302 7.00 -8.45 29.54
CA GLY A 302 8.27 -7.86 29.95
C GLY A 302 9.53 -8.45 29.30
N GLN A 303 9.38 -9.43 28.42
CA GLN A 303 10.49 -10.04 27.66
C GLN A 303 10.48 -9.58 26.20
N GLY A 304 11.67 -9.53 25.58
CA GLY A 304 11.78 -9.25 24.18
C GLY A 304 11.08 -10.32 23.34
N ALA A 305 10.29 -9.90 22.37
CA ALA A 305 9.55 -10.78 21.47
C ALA A 305 9.67 -10.29 20.02
N GLU A 306 9.78 -11.23 19.09
CA GLU A 306 9.68 -10.96 17.67
C GLU A 306 8.55 -11.81 17.07
N ARG A 307 7.65 -11.19 16.33
CA ARG A 307 6.58 -11.86 15.62
C ARG A 307 6.53 -11.37 14.18
N SER A 308 6.37 -12.29 13.24
CA SER A 308 6.25 -11.93 11.83
C SER A 308 5.01 -12.54 11.21
N TRP A 309 4.40 -11.80 10.30
CA TRP A 309 3.33 -12.28 9.45
C TRP A 309 3.82 -12.33 8.01
N HIS A 310 3.44 -13.37 7.31
CA HIS A 310 3.85 -13.65 5.95
C HIS A 310 2.63 -13.88 5.07
N LEU A 311 2.71 -13.39 3.83
CA LEU A 311 1.76 -13.65 2.78
C LEU A 311 2.52 -14.16 1.55
N LEU A 312 1.98 -15.19 0.92
CA LEU A 312 2.40 -15.73 -0.36
C LEU A 312 1.21 -15.72 -1.30
N ALA A 313 1.37 -15.15 -2.49
CA ALA A 313 0.37 -15.15 -3.55
C ALA A 313 0.95 -15.87 -4.78
N GLU A 314 0.21 -16.82 -5.33
CA GLU A 314 0.61 -17.60 -6.50
C GLU A 314 -0.18 -17.17 -7.74
N GLY A 315 0.46 -17.32 -8.89
CA GLY A 315 -0.15 -16.98 -10.19
C GLY A 315 -0.50 -15.48 -10.28
N ASP A 316 -1.69 -15.21 -10.78
CA ASP A 316 -2.17 -13.86 -11.06
C ASP A 316 -2.95 -13.21 -9.90
N ASP A 317 -3.05 -13.87 -8.74
CA ASP A 317 -3.84 -13.35 -7.61
C ASP A 317 -3.14 -12.22 -6.83
N GLY A 318 -1.80 -12.25 -6.75
CA GLY A 318 -1.02 -11.23 -6.04
C GLY A 318 -1.32 -9.79 -6.48
N PRO A 319 -1.39 -9.50 -7.79
CA PRO A 319 -1.70 -8.18 -8.31
C PRO A 319 -3.05 -7.58 -7.88
N TYR A 320 -4.01 -8.37 -7.41
CA TYR A 320 -5.31 -7.89 -6.93
C TYR A 320 -5.28 -7.40 -5.49
N ILE A 321 -4.32 -7.85 -4.66
CA ILE A 321 -4.27 -7.56 -3.22
C ILE A 321 -4.38 -6.06 -2.90
N PRO A 322 -3.71 -5.14 -3.63
CA PRO A 322 -3.88 -3.71 -3.37
C PRO A 322 -5.32 -3.21 -3.52
N SER A 323 -6.10 -3.80 -4.44
CA SER A 323 -7.48 -3.40 -4.70
C SER A 323 -8.50 -4.08 -3.78
N MET A 324 -8.12 -5.17 -3.10
CA MET A 324 -8.99 -5.91 -2.16
C MET A 324 -9.36 -5.07 -0.94
N ALA A 325 -8.54 -4.09 -0.55
CA ALA A 325 -8.88 -3.19 0.55
C ALA A 325 -10.16 -2.38 0.23
N ILE A 326 -10.24 -1.80 -0.97
CA ILE A 326 -11.43 -1.05 -1.40
C ILE A 326 -12.60 -2.01 -1.64
N GLU A 327 -12.35 -3.19 -2.23
CA GLU A 327 -13.36 -4.23 -2.36
C GLU A 327 -14.02 -4.56 -1.02
N ALA A 328 -13.22 -4.84 0.03
CA ALA A 328 -13.73 -5.16 1.36
C ALA A 328 -14.61 -4.03 1.94
N ILE A 329 -14.19 -2.77 1.77
CA ILE A 329 -14.98 -1.62 2.22
C ILE A 329 -16.32 -1.54 1.45
N ILE A 330 -16.30 -1.73 0.12
CA ILE A 330 -17.54 -1.69 -0.69
C ILE A 330 -18.47 -2.84 -0.30
N ARG A 331 -17.95 -4.06 -0.07
CA ARG A 331 -18.76 -5.19 0.43
C ARG A 331 -19.41 -4.87 1.78
N LYS A 332 -18.68 -4.23 2.70
CA LYS A 332 -19.24 -3.75 3.98
C LYS A 332 -20.32 -2.68 3.78
N LEU A 333 -20.13 -1.74 2.85
CA LEU A 333 -21.16 -0.73 2.52
C LEU A 333 -22.46 -1.38 2.01
N LEU A 334 -22.38 -2.43 1.19
CA LEU A 334 -23.55 -3.20 0.73
C LEU A 334 -24.26 -3.91 1.90
N MET A 335 -23.54 -4.28 2.94
CA MET A 335 -24.10 -4.84 4.19
C MET A 335 -24.54 -3.74 5.19
N SER A 336 -24.60 -2.47 4.76
CA SER A 336 -24.94 -1.31 5.60
C SER A 336 -23.93 -1.04 6.73
N ILE A 337 -22.74 -1.58 6.64
CA ILE A 337 -21.62 -1.28 7.55
C ILE A 337 -20.79 -0.15 6.93
N ARG A 338 -21.03 1.07 7.44
CA ARG A 338 -20.42 2.29 6.89
C ARG A 338 -19.31 2.81 7.81
N PRO A 339 -18.17 3.24 7.28
CA PRO A 339 -17.18 3.97 8.08
C PRO A 339 -17.77 5.24 8.69
N GLU A 340 -17.27 5.61 9.87
CA GLU A 340 -17.64 6.87 10.51
C GLU A 340 -17.29 8.06 9.63
N ALA A 341 -18.11 9.11 9.66
CA ALA A 341 -17.84 10.36 8.96
C ALA A 341 -16.52 10.99 9.45
N GLY A 342 -15.83 11.66 8.54
CA GLY A 342 -14.54 12.29 8.79
C GLY A 342 -13.50 11.93 7.74
N ALA A 343 -12.35 12.58 7.79
CA ALA A 343 -11.25 12.38 6.84
C ALA A 343 -9.99 11.86 7.55
N ARG A 344 -9.45 10.74 7.08
CA ARG A 344 -8.30 10.07 7.72
C ARG A 344 -7.59 9.11 6.76
N SER A 345 -6.41 8.67 7.16
CA SER A 345 -5.76 7.52 6.51
C SER A 345 -6.55 6.23 6.73
N GLY A 346 -6.36 5.25 5.85
CA GLY A 346 -7.06 3.97 5.91
C GLY A 346 -6.58 2.99 6.99
N VAL A 347 -5.64 3.35 7.85
CA VAL A 347 -5.00 2.42 8.82
C VAL A 347 -5.98 1.66 9.72
N ARG A 348 -7.18 2.22 9.98
CA ARG A 348 -8.23 1.59 10.80
C ARG A 348 -9.44 1.12 9.98
N ALA A 349 -9.33 1.09 8.65
CA ALA A 349 -10.49 0.81 7.78
C ALA A 349 -10.92 -0.66 7.81
N LEU A 350 -9.96 -1.58 7.97
CA LEU A 350 -10.18 -3.03 7.88
C LEU A 350 -9.40 -3.77 8.96
N GLU A 351 -9.92 -4.91 9.38
CA GLU A 351 -9.24 -5.90 10.20
C GLU A 351 -8.60 -6.99 9.33
N LEU A 352 -7.66 -7.76 9.89
CA LEU A 352 -7.00 -8.85 9.15
C LEU A 352 -8.00 -9.88 8.64
N ALA A 353 -9.02 -10.19 9.43
CA ALA A 353 -10.09 -11.12 9.05
C ALA A 353 -10.87 -10.69 7.79
N ASP A 354 -11.00 -9.37 7.54
CA ASP A 354 -11.65 -8.88 6.32
C ASP A 354 -10.87 -9.26 5.06
N TYR A 355 -9.54 -9.23 5.14
CA TYR A 355 -8.66 -9.67 4.06
C TYR A 355 -8.63 -11.19 3.93
N GLU A 356 -8.53 -11.90 5.04
CA GLU A 356 -8.49 -13.36 5.05
C GLU A 356 -9.74 -13.97 4.42
N ALA A 357 -10.90 -13.37 4.64
CA ALA A 357 -12.15 -13.77 3.97
C ALA A 357 -12.06 -13.65 2.43
N LEU A 358 -11.41 -12.61 1.91
CA LEU A 358 -11.20 -12.44 0.47
C LEU A 358 -10.12 -13.37 -0.09
N PHE A 359 -9.10 -13.68 0.72
CA PHE A 359 -8.00 -14.57 0.31
C PHE A 359 -8.44 -16.02 0.13
N GLN A 360 -9.47 -16.49 0.89
CA GLN A 360 -9.97 -17.87 0.83
C GLN A 360 -10.39 -18.33 -0.57
N SER A 361 -10.89 -17.42 -1.40
CA SER A 361 -11.31 -17.73 -2.78
C SER A 361 -10.17 -17.65 -3.80
N ARG A 362 -8.92 -17.43 -3.35
CA ARG A 362 -7.74 -17.15 -4.18
C ARG A 362 -6.54 -17.95 -3.71
N LYS A 363 -5.52 -18.02 -4.56
CA LYS A 363 -4.23 -18.65 -4.20
C LYS A 363 -3.36 -17.68 -3.41
N ILE A 364 -3.90 -17.20 -2.28
CA ILE A 364 -3.24 -16.29 -1.35
C ILE A 364 -3.22 -16.98 0.01
N PHE A 365 -2.02 -17.18 0.54
CA PHE A 365 -1.77 -17.94 1.77
C PHE A 365 -1.08 -17.01 2.77
N THR A 366 -1.50 -17.07 4.03
CA THR A 366 -0.97 -16.23 5.09
C THR A 366 -0.65 -17.04 6.32
N GLY A 367 0.19 -16.50 7.19
CA GLY A 367 0.46 -17.11 8.49
C GLY A 367 1.44 -16.32 9.31
N PHE A 368 1.31 -16.47 10.63
CA PHE A 368 2.23 -15.90 11.61
C PHE A 368 3.37 -16.84 11.90
N ARG A 369 4.53 -16.26 12.25
CA ARG A 369 5.67 -16.94 12.85
C ARG A 369 6.07 -16.17 14.10
N GLU A 370 6.28 -16.91 15.18
CA GLU A 370 6.87 -16.39 16.40
C GLU A 370 8.34 -16.80 16.41
N HIS A 371 9.20 -15.87 16.74
CA HIS A 371 10.62 -16.11 16.92
C HIS A 371 10.94 -15.92 18.40
N GLU A 372 11.35 -17.00 19.06
CA GLU A 372 11.96 -16.86 20.37
C GLU A 372 13.27 -16.09 20.20
N ILE A 373 13.39 -14.98 20.92
CA ILE A 373 14.66 -14.27 21.01
C ILE A 373 15.53 -15.06 21.95
N VAL A 374 16.27 -16.00 21.39
CA VAL A 374 17.32 -16.67 22.12
C VAL A 374 18.37 -15.61 22.44
N ALA A 375 18.54 -15.31 23.71
CA ALA A 375 19.59 -14.39 24.14
C ALA A 375 20.93 -14.84 23.53
N PRO A 376 21.76 -13.90 22.98
CA PRO A 376 23.05 -14.26 22.47
C PRO A 376 23.80 -15.14 23.46
N LEU A 377 24.53 -16.14 22.98
CA LEU A 377 25.20 -17.13 23.83
C LEU A 377 25.95 -16.49 25.00
N TYR A 378 26.62 -15.36 24.74
CA TYR A 378 27.32 -14.59 25.79
C TYR A 378 26.38 -14.00 26.83
N CYS A 379 25.18 -13.54 26.45
CA CYS A 379 24.16 -13.08 27.40
C CYS A 379 23.62 -14.23 28.25
N ALA A 380 23.43 -15.40 27.66
CA ALA A 380 22.97 -16.60 28.37
C ALA A 380 24.01 -17.13 29.35
N ILE A 381 25.29 -17.08 28.97
CA ILE A 381 26.41 -17.57 29.82
C ILE A 381 26.72 -16.58 30.95
N LEU A 382 26.78 -15.28 30.66
CA LEU A 382 27.19 -14.25 31.60
C LEU A 382 26.04 -13.73 32.50
N GLY A 383 24.79 -14.00 32.12
CA GLY A 383 23.63 -13.55 32.87
C GLY A 383 23.67 -12.04 33.13
N SER A 384 23.44 -11.62 34.37
CA SER A 384 23.46 -10.20 34.76
C SER A 384 24.85 -9.52 34.59
N ALA A 385 25.94 -10.29 34.56
CA ALA A 385 27.27 -9.74 34.33
C ALA A 385 27.45 -9.21 32.90
N PHE A 386 26.60 -9.63 31.93
CA PHE A 386 26.64 -9.12 30.56
C PHE A 386 26.35 -7.61 30.49
N SER A 387 25.40 -7.12 31.29
CA SER A 387 25.04 -5.70 31.36
C SER A 387 26.11 -4.81 31.97
N SER A 388 27.11 -5.38 32.65
CA SER A 388 28.24 -4.67 33.25
C SER A 388 29.49 -4.61 32.32
N LEU A 389 29.42 -5.21 31.13
CA LEU A 389 30.52 -5.16 30.16
C LEU A 389 30.61 -3.75 29.56
N PRO A 390 31.85 -3.19 29.41
CA PRO A 390 32.02 -1.90 28.76
C PRO A 390 31.62 -1.97 27.30
N LEU A 391 30.75 -1.03 26.87
CA LEU A 391 30.43 -0.80 25.46
C LEU A 391 31.72 -0.32 24.76
N ARG A 392 32.27 -1.10 23.84
CA ARG A 392 33.38 -0.71 22.94
C ARG A 392 32.83 -0.28 21.58
#